data_6749b8bf5b00c87737fa9a6cbf348186
#
_entry.id   6749b8bf5b00c87737fa9a6cbf348186
#
_cell.length_a   1.000
_cell.length_b   1.000
_cell.length_c   1.000
_cell.angle_alpha   90.00
_cell.angle_beta   90.00
_cell.angle_gamma   90.00
#
_symmetry.space_group_name_H-M   'P 1'
#
loop_
_entity.id
_entity.type
_entity.pdbx_description
1 polymer ?
#
loop_
_entity_poly.entity_id
_entity_poly.type
_entity_poly.pdbx_seq_one_letter_code
_entity_poly.pdbx_strand_id
1 'polypeptide(L)'
;MYLFEYKNSLGGKSMEKNNKELKLEKKYDLAWDSYSKEDLEAVFSLNERYIEFMSECKTERECITKSIEIAEKGGYINLKDIIKNKETLKAGDKVYAELMGKVLVMFLIGEESLENGMNILGAHVDSPRIDLKQNPLYEDSDISLFKTHYYGGVKKYQWVTTPLAIHGVVVKKDGTIVNIVIGEDDKDPVVGISDLLIHLSADQMAKTLAKGIDGESLNVCVGSMPLEDKDAKQK
;
A
#
# COMPACT_ATOMS: atom_id res chain seq x y z
N MET A 1 -8.46 -19.45 -13.07
CA MET A 1 -9.28 -19.79 -11.87
C MET A 1 -8.89 -21.20 -11.43
N TYR A 2 -7.92 -21.32 -10.52
CA TYR A 2 -7.49 -22.61 -9.98
C TYR A 2 -8.07 -22.77 -8.59
N LEU A 3 -9.04 -23.65 -8.45
CA LEU A 3 -9.53 -24.15 -7.17
C LEU A 3 -8.50 -25.13 -6.61
N PHE A 4 -7.84 -24.74 -5.52
CA PHE A 4 -7.05 -25.69 -4.74
C PHE A 4 -7.99 -26.51 -3.84
N GLU A 5 -8.23 -27.77 -4.22
CA GLU A 5 -8.77 -28.76 -3.30
C GLU A 5 -7.70 -29.15 -2.28
N TYR A 6 -7.87 -28.71 -1.06
CA TYR A 6 -7.06 -29.16 0.07
C TYR A 6 -7.65 -30.49 0.59
N LYS A 7 -7.10 -31.62 0.14
CA LYS A 7 -7.38 -32.92 0.78
C LYS A 7 -6.53 -33.06 2.02
N ASN A 8 -7.16 -32.95 3.19
CA ASN A 8 -6.58 -33.34 4.48
C ASN A 8 -6.39 -34.85 4.52
N SER A 9 -5.16 -35.34 4.33
CA SER A 9 -4.74 -36.69 4.67
C SER A 9 -3.78 -36.64 5.86
N LEU A 10 -4.34 -36.51 7.06
CA LEU A 10 -3.62 -36.86 8.28
C LEU A 10 -4.48 -37.88 9.03
N GLY A 11 -4.15 -39.16 8.84
CA GLY A 11 -4.63 -40.25 9.68
C GLY A 11 -4.12 -40.08 11.11
N GLY A 12 -4.91 -39.45 11.95
CA GLY A 12 -4.73 -39.36 13.38
C GLY A 12 -5.85 -40.08 14.10
N LYS A 13 -5.54 -41.07 14.92
CA LYS A 13 -6.46 -41.80 15.76
C LYS A 13 -7.37 -40.82 16.51
N SER A 14 -8.70 -40.99 16.36
CA SER A 14 -9.68 -40.24 17.13
C SER A 14 -9.55 -40.61 18.60
N MET A 15 -9.01 -39.68 19.41
CA MET A 15 -9.29 -39.68 20.83
C MET A 15 -10.75 -39.28 21.01
N GLU A 16 -11.54 -40.14 21.65
CA GLU A 16 -12.87 -39.78 22.12
C GLU A 16 -12.74 -38.58 23.08
N LYS A 17 -12.97 -37.37 22.56
CA LYS A 17 -13.08 -36.17 23.37
C LYS A 17 -14.38 -36.24 24.20
N ASN A 18 -14.23 -36.08 25.50
CA ASN A 18 -15.28 -36.10 26.48
C ASN A 18 -16.41 -35.12 26.09
N ASN A 19 -17.64 -35.57 25.93
CA ASN A 19 -18.81 -34.83 25.45
C ASN A 19 -19.12 -33.50 26.23
N LYS A 20 -18.45 -33.26 27.34
CA LYS A 20 -18.55 -32.02 28.13
C LYS A 20 -17.68 -30.87 27.57
N GLU A 21 -16.54 -31.17 26.95
CA GLU A 21 -15.66 -30.14 26.35
C GLU A 21 -16.23 -29.59 25.03
N LEU A 22 -16.93 -30.40 24.26
CA LEU A 22 -17.56 -29.99 23.00
C LEU A 22 -18.67 -28.92 23.18
N LYS A 23 -19.28 -28.81 24.38
CA LYS A 23 -20.31 -27.80 24.67
C LYS A 23 -19.76 -26.41 25.01
N LEU A 24 -18.44 -26.31 25.26
CA LEU A 24 -17.77 -25.04 25.56
C LEU A 24 -17.06 -24.43 24.32
N GLU A 25 -16.94 -25.20 23.26
CA GLU A 25 -16.41 -24.65 21.99
C GLU A 25 -17.46 -23.74 21.36
N LYS A 26 -17.12 -22.46 21.24
CA LYS A 26 -17.93 -21.51 20.48
C LYS A 26 -17.80 -21.85 19.01
N LYS A 27 -18.87 -22.33 18.41
CA LYS A 27 -18.96 -22.52 16.96
C LYS A 27 -19.28 -21.16 16.34
N TYR A 28 -18.49 -20.79 15.34
CA TYR A 28 -18.75 -19.63 14.51
C TYR A 28 -19.29 -20.14 13.17
N ASP A 29 -20.44 -19.65 12.77
CA ASP A 29 -20.95 -19.87 11.44
C ASP A 29 -20.09 -19.07 10.45
N LEU A 30 -19.74 -19.65 9.32
CA LEU A 30 -19.03 -18.94 8.28
C LEU A 30 -19.99 -17.99 7.56
N ALA A 31 -19.58 -16.76 7.31
CA ALA A 31 -20.39 -15.81 6.57
C ALA A 31 -20.79 -16.34 5.19
N TRP A 32 -19.92 -17.16 4.56
CA TRP A 32 -20.17 -17.81 3.29
C TRP A 32 -21.41 -18.72 3.29
N ASP A 33 -21.74 -19.32 4.44
CA ASP A 33 -22.88 -20.24 4.57
C ASP A 33 -24.22 -19.48 4.64
N SER A 34 -24.17 -18.16 4.94
CA SER A 34 -25.34 -17.30 5.10
C SER A 34 -25.61 -16.37 3.91
N TYR A 35 -24.64 -16.20 2.99
CA TYR A 35 -24.79 -15.30 1.86
C TYR A 35 -25.79 -15.82 0.83
N SER A 36 -26.72 -14.94 0.43
CA SER A 36 -27.53 -15.14 -0.76
C SER A 36 -26.68 -15.02 -2.03
N LYS A 37 -27.27 -15.31 -3.18
CA LYS A 37 -26.60 -15.11 -4.46
C LYS A 37 -26.27 -13.63 -4.70
N GLU A 38 -27.20 -12.77 -4.35
CA GLU A 38 -27.09 -11.31 -4.45
C GLU A 38 -25.97 -10.79 -3.53
N ASP A 39 -25.87 -11.31 -2.30
CA ASP A 39 -24.78 -10.97 -1.39
C ASP A 39 -23.41 -11.35 -1.96
N LEU A 40 -23.31 -12.54 -2.56
CA LEU A 40 -22.07 -12.99 -3.20
C LEU A 40 -21.67 -12.10 -4.38
N GLU A 41 -22.62 -11.72 -5.24
CA GLU A 41 -22.38 -10.76 -6.33
C GLU A 41 -21.87 -9.40 -5.78
N ALA A 42 -22.47 -8.92 -4.69
CA ALA A 42 -22.04 -7.69 -4.03
C ALA A 42 -20.62 -7.80 -3.44
N VAL A 43 -20.29 -8.94 -2.81
CA VAL A 43 -18.95 -9.21 -2.27
C VAL A 43 -17.89 -9.21 -3.38
N PHE A 44 -18.16 -9.91 -4.50
CA PHE A 44 -17.21 -9.94 -5.61
C PHE A 44 -17.06 -8.56 -6.28
N SER A 45 -18.15 -7.82 -6.46
CA SER A 45 -18.09 -6.45 -6.99
C SER A 45 -17.31 -5.51 -6.08
N LEU A 46 -17.45 -5.62 -4.76
CA LEU A 46 -16.64 -4.87 -3.80
C LEU A 46 -15.16 -5.27 -3.90
N ASN A 47 -14.86 -6.56 -4.02
CA ASN A 47 -13.51 -7.06 -4.15
C ASN A 47 -12.81 -6.54 -5.41
N GLU A 48 -13.49 -6.48 -6.55
CA GLU A 48 -12.94 -5.92 -7.80
C GLU A 48 -12.55 -4.46 -7.61
N ARG A 49 -13.43 -3.63 -7.03
CA ARG A 49 -13.14 -2.24 -6.72
C ARG A 49 -11.99 -2.07 -5.72
N TYR A 50 -11.89 -2.98 -4.75
CA TYR A 50 -10.78 -2.98 -3.79
C TYR A 50 -9.45 -3.34 -4.46
N ILE A 51 -9.43 -4.32 -5.36
CA ILE A 51 -8.24 -4.67 -6.14
C ILE A 51 -7.79 -3.48 -7.00
N GLU A 52 -8.73 -2.80 -7.68
CA GLU A 52 -8.44 -1.59 -8.46
C GLU A 52 -7.80 -0.51 -7.56
N PHE A 53 -8.43 -0.21 -6.42
CA PHE A 53 -7.90 0.77 -5.47
C PHE A 53 -6.48 0.43 -5.01
N MET A 54 -6.22 -0.82 -4.62
CA MET A 54 -4.91 -1.28 -4.16
C MET A 54 -3.87 -1.27 -5.29
N SER A 55 -4.29 -1.48 -6.53
CA SER A 55 -3.41 -1.46 -7.70
C SER A 55 -2.98 -0.03 -8.07
N GLU A 56 -3.86 0.94 -7.92
CA GLU A 56 -3.59 2.34 -8.25
C GLU A 56 -2.92 3.12 -7.10
N CYS A 57 -3.19 2.74 -5.84
CA CYS A 57 -2.79 3.50 -4.66
C CYS A 57 -1.59 2.86 -3.97
N LYS A 58 -0.38 3.31 -4.28
CA LYS A 58 0.89 2.83 -3.70
C LYS A 58 1.43 3.75 -2.60
N THR A 59 0.97 5.00 -2.56
CA THR A 59 1.38 6.03 -1.60
C THR A 59 0.19 6.64 -0.89
N GLU A 60 0.42 7.31 0.24
CA GLU A 60 -0.63 8.03 0.98
C GLU A 60 -1.33 9.06 0.10
N ARG A 61 -0.58 9.75 -0.78
CA ARG A 61 -1.14 10.78 -1.67
C ARG A 61 -2.10 10.18 -2.69
N GLU A 62 -1.74 9.07 -3.28
CA GLU A 62 -2.60 8.35 -4.23
C GLU A 62 -3.85 7.82 -3.53
N CYS A 63 -3.71 7.24 -2.32
CA CYS A 63 -4.85 6.82 -1.51
C CYS A 63 -5.82 7.96 -1.23
N ILE A 64 -5.31 9.13 -0.83
CA ILE A 64 -6.16 10.30 -0.54
C ILE A 64 -6.81 10.82 -1.83
N THR A 65 -6.07 10.94 -2.93
CA THR A 65 -6.63 11.39 -4.22
C THR A 65 -7.76 10.47 -4.67
N LYS A 66 -7.52 9.17 -4.69
CA LYS A 66 -8.54 8.18 -5.11
C LYS A 66 -9.74 8.17 -4.16
N SER A 67 -9.49 8.31 -2.84
CA SER A 67 -10.57 8.38 -1.84
C SER A 67 -11.43 9.62 -2.02
N ILE A 68 -10.85 10.76 -2.38
CA ILE A 68 -11.61 12.00 -2.71
C ILE A 68 -12.49 11.78 -3.95
N GLU A 69 -11.94 11.18 -5.02
CA GLU A 69 -12.73 10.86 -6.22
C GLU A 69 -13.96 9.98 -5.89
N ILE A 70 -13.77 8.98 -5.05
CA ILE A 70 -14.83 8.08 -4.59
C ILE A 70 -15.85 8.85 -3.72
N ALA A 71 -15.36 9.71 -2.83
CA ALA A 71 -16.19 10.54 -1.96
C ALA A 71 -17.07 11.51 -2.77
N GLU A 72 -16.48 12.20 -3.74
CA GLU A 72 -17.21 13.14 -4.61
C GLU A 72 -18.28 12.43 -5.44
N LYS A 73 -17.99 11.25 -5.98
CA LYS A 73 -19.01 10.40 -6.63
C LYS A 73 -20.12 9.98 -5.66
N GLY A 74 -19.80 9.86 -4.36
CA GLY A 74 -20.74 9.60 -3.26
C GLY A 74 -21.52 10.83 -2.79
N GLY A 75 -21.29 12.00 -3.40
CA GLY A 75 -21.97 13.26 -3.06
C GLY A 75 -21.32 14.06 -1.94
N TYR A 76 -20.05 13.77 -1.59
CA TYR A 76 -19.30 14.59 -0.65
C TYR A 76 -18.78 15.86 -1.33
N ILE A 77 -18.82 16.98 -0.63
CA ILE A 77 -18.38 18.30 -1.09
C ILE A 77 -17.18 18.74 -0.25
N ASN A 78 -16.23 19.41 -0.89
CA ASN A 78 -15.08 19.93 -0.17
C ASN A 78 -15.50 21.01 0.83
N LEU A 79 -15.13 20.86 2.09
CA LEU A 79 -15.46 21.81 3.15
C LEU A 79 -14.92 23.23 2.87
N LYS A 80 -13.81 23.36 2.13
CA LYS A 80 -13.27 24.66 1.72
C LYS A 80 -14.27 25.44 0.83
N ASP A 81 -15.04 24.75 0.00
CA ASP A 81 -16.02 25.40 -0.87
C ASP A 81 -17.25 25.89 -0.06
N ILE A 82 -17.70 25.08 0.89
CA ILE A 82 -18.75 25.46 1.84
C ILE A 82 -18.37 26.72 2.61
N ILE A 83 -17.13 26.76 3.15
CA ILE A 83 -16.61 27.91 3.88
C ILE A 83 -16.50 29.14 2.98
N LYS A 84 -15.97 28.99 1.76
CA LYS A 84 -15.82 30.07 0.79
C LYS A 84 -17.17 30.67 0.42
N ASN A 85 -18.18 29.85 0.25
CA ASN A 85 -19.55 30.26 -0.12
C ASN A 85 -20.34 30.76 1.09
N LYS A 86 -19.81 30.65 2.32
CA LYS A 86 -20.48 31.00 3.58
C LYS A 86 -21.80 30.20 3.77
N GLU A 87 -21.82 28.96 3.32
CA GLU A 87 -22.93 28.06 3.50
C GLU A 87 -22.93 27.46 4.90
N THR A 88 -24.11 27.10 5.40
CA THR A 88 -24.27 26.43 6.70
C THR A 88 -24.63 24.98 6.47
N LEU A 89 -23.91 24.09 7.14
CA LEU A 89 -24.15 22.66 7.10
C LEU A 89 -25.44 22.31 7.83
N LYS A 90 -26.15 21.31 7.32
CA LYS A 90 -27.40 20.76 7.86
C LYS A 90 -27.35 19.24 7.87
N ALA A 91 -28.27 18.63 8.60
CA ALA A 91 -28.40 17.19 8.65
C ALA A 91 -28.51 16.57 7.25
N GLY A 92 -27.78 15.51 7.01
CA GLY A 92 -27.67 14.83 5.72
C GLY A 92 -26.57 15.34 4.79
N ASP A 93 -25.95 16.48 5.09
CA ASP A 93 -24.85 17.01 4.29
C ASP A 93 -23.60 16.10 4.43
N LYS A 94 -22.93 15.90 3.32
CA LYS A 94 -21.71 15.12 3.20
C LYS A 94 -20.56 16.05 2.82
N VAL A 95 -19.58 16.18 3.71
CA VAL A 95 -18.43 17.05 3.47
C VAL A 95 -17.12 16.32 3.75
N TYR A 96 -16.06 16.75 3.06
CA TYR A 96 -14.72 16.28 3.33
C TYR A 96 -13.74 17.42 3.47
N ALA A 97 -12.66 17.17 4.21
CA ALA A 97 -11.51 18.05 4.29
C ALA A 97 -10.24 17.23 4.03
N GLU A 98 -9.37 17.76 3.22
CA GLU A 98 -8.05 17.20 2.91
C GLU A 98 -6.95 18.07 3.51
N LEU A 99 -5.89 17.44 4.02
CA LEU A 99 -4.72 18.12 4.55
C LEU A 99 -3.44 17.55 3.93
N MET A 100 -2.70 18.39 3.23
CA MET A 100 -1.36 18.12 2.64
C MET A 100 -1.30 16.91 1.69
N GLY A 101 -2.44 16.47 1.14
CA GLY A 101 -2.53 15.26 0.31
C GLY A 101 -2.28 13.95 1.08
N LYS A 102 -2.32 13.95 2.40
CA LYS A 102 -1.98 12.78 3.24
C LYS A 102 -3.02 12.45 4.30
N VAL A 103 -3.96 13.34 4.54
CA VAL A 103 -5.06 13.12 5.50
C VAL A 103 -6.36 13.48 4.83
N LEU A 104 -7.34 12.61 4.98
CA LEU A 104 -8.72 12.84 4.57
C LEU A 104 -9.63 12.67 5.77
N VAL A 105 -10.47 13.65 6.01
CA VAL A 105 -11.53 13.58 7.02
C VAL A 105 -12.86 13.77 6.32
N MET A 106 -13.82 12.90 6.59
CA MET A 106 -15.13 12.91 5.98
C MET A 106 -16.20 12.97 7.06
N PHE A 107 -17.23 13.76 6.83
CA PHE A 107 -18.37 13.89 7.73
C PHE A 107 -19.68 13.66 6.99
N LEU A 108 -20.51 12.84 7.56
CA LEU A 108 -21.95 12.82 7.31
C LEU A 108 -22.62 13.50 8.50
N ILE A 109 -23.24 14.67 8.25
CA ILE A 109 -23.83 15.45 9.32
C ILE A 109 -25.12 14.76 9.78
N GLY A 110 -25.17 14.42 11.07
CA GLY A 110 -26.32 13.79 11.70
C GLY A 110 -27.46 14.78 11.99
N GLU A 111 -28.59 14.23 12.45
CA GLU A 111 -29.74 15.03 12.89
C GLU A 111 -29.56 15.60 14.31
N GLU A 112 -28.76 14.89 15.13
CA GLU A 112 -28.50 15.29 16.51
C GLU A 112 -27.27 16.19 16.61
N SER A 113 -27.21 16.98 17.68
CA SER A 113 -26.07 17.84 17.99
C SER A 113 -24.81 16.99 18.20
N LEU A 114 -23.66 17.49 17.73
CA LEU A 114 -22.35 16.89 17.99
C LEU A 114 -22.01 16.79 19.50
N GLU A 115 -22.67 17.57 20.35
CA GLU A 115 -22.55 17.49 21.82
C GLU A 115 -23.04 16.15 22.37
N ASN A 116 -23.96 15.48 21.65
CA ASN A 116 -24.49 14.16 22.02
C ASN A 116 -23.53 13.03 21.59
N GLY A 117 -22.41 13.36 20.94
CA GLY A 117 -21.40 12.42 20.48
C GLY A 117 -21.44 12.20 18.97
N MET A 118 -20.51 11.37 18.49
CA MET A 118 -20.40 10.98 17.08
C MET A 118 -19.83 9.57 16.94
N ASN A 119 -20.12 8.92 15.84
CA ASN A 119 -19.44 7.68 15.45
C ASN A 119 -18.18 8.02 14.65
N ILE A 120 -17.03 7.53 15.09
CA ILE A 120 -15.74 7.79 14.45
C ILE A 120 -15.20 6.48 13.90
N LEU A 121 -14.92 6.45 12.59
CA LEU A 121 -14.19 5.38 11.92
C LEU A 121 -12.80 5.92 11.53
N GLY A 122 -11.75 5.22 11.94
CA GLY A 122 -10.38 5.61 11.62
C GLY A 122 -9.63 4.48 10.93
N ALA A 123 -8.85 4.84 9.91
CA ALA A 123 -7.96 3.92 9.22
C ALA A 123 -6.67 4.65 8.82
N HIS A 124 -5.55 3.92 8.78
CA HIS A 124 -4.32 4.45 8.20
C HIS A 124 -4.31 4.28 6.68
N VAL A 125 -3.57 5.13 5.98
CA VAL A 125 -3.41 5.12 4.51
C VAL A 125 -1.98 4.85 4.07
N ASP A 126 -1.03 4.78 5.01
CA ASP A 126 0.35 4.43 4.74
C ASP A 126 0.52 2.92 4.60
N SER A 127 1.49 2.53 3.77
CA SER A 127 1.88 1.13 3.55
C SER A 127 3.39 0.98 3.67
N PRO A 128 3.91 -0.20 4.04
CA PRO A 128 5.34 -0.47 3.99
C PRO A 128 5.88 -0.24 2.57
N ARG A 129 7.02 0.43 2.48
CA ARG A 129 7.66 0.79 1.22
C ARG A 129 9.16 1.04 1.41
N ILE A 130 9.84 1.34 0.32
CA ILE A 130 11.23 1.81 0.33
C ILE A 130 11.23 3.26 -0.15
N ASP A 131 11.63 4.19 0.74
CA ASP A 131 11.72 5.62 0.43
C ASP A 131 13.11 5.99 -0.08
N LEU A 132 13.18 6.91 -1.03
CA LEU A 132 14.43 7.51 -1.47
C LEU A 132 14.97 8.47 -0.39
N LYS A 133 16.27 8.41 -0.10
CA LYS A 133 16.94 9.39 0.76
C LYS A 133 17.02 10.76 0.08
N GLN A 134 17.33 11.81 0.83
CA GLN A 134 17.33 13.22 0.36
C GLN A 134 18.23 13.47 -0.85
N ASN A 135 19.40 12.82 -0.93
CA ASN A 135 20.31 12.86 -2.07
C ASN A 135 20.56 11.43 -2.52
N PRO A 136 19.59 10.82 -3.23
CA PRO A 136 19.59 9.39 -3.43
C PRO A 136 20.58 8.91 -4.49
N LEU A 137 20.79 9.67 -5.57
CA LEU A 137 21.57 9.24 -6.71
C LEU A 137 23.06 9.18 -6.39
N TYR A 138 23.68 8.03 -6.68
CA TYR A 138 25.11 7.83 -6.61
C TYR A 138 25.52 6.74 -7.61
N GLU A 139 26.80 6.67 -7.89
CA GLU A 139 27.40 5.64 -8.72
C GLU A 139 28.28 4.74 -7.87
N ASP A 140 28.20 3.46 -8.08
CA ASP A 140 29.10 2.47 -7.51
C ASP A 140 29.28 1.31 -8.52
N SER A 141 30.54 0.93 -8.77
CA SER A 141 30.88 -0.16 -9.68
C SER A 141 30.26 -0.03 -11.07
N ASP A 142 30.31 1.19 -11.63
CA ASP A 142 29.74 1.56 -12.94
C ASP A 142 28.21 1.37 -13.05
N ILE A 143 27.51 1.37 -11.91
CA ILE A 143 26.05 1.27 -11.83
C ILE A 143 25.48 2.49 -11.11
N SER A 144 24.42 3.07 -11.67
CA SER A 144 23.67 4.13 -11.01
C SER A 144 22.65 3.57 -10.03
N LEU A 145 22.75 4.03 -8.81
CA LEU A 145 21.96 3.54 -7.69
C LEU A 145 21.23 4.69 -6.98
N PHE A 146 20.05 4.38 -6.43
CA PHE A 146 19.39 5.23 -5.45
C PHE A 146 19.59 4.69 -4.04
N LYS A 147 20.11 5.55 -3.14
CA LYS A 147 20.10 5.29 -1.69
C LYS A 147 18.70 5.33 -1.17
N THR A 148 18.35 4.33 -0.38
CA THR A 148 17.00 4.16 0.14
C THR A 148 16.97 4.03 1.65
N HIS A 149 15.78 4.12 2.20
CA HIS A 149 15.44 3.76 3.56
C HIS A 149 14.09 3.06 3.55
N TYR A 150 13.98 1.93 4.21
CA TYR A 150 12.71 1.23 4.31
C TYR A 150 11.78 1.92 5.33
N TYR A 151 10.48 1.95 5.02
CA TYR A 151 9.44 2.49 5.86
C TYR A 151 8.49 1.39 6.33
N GLY A 152 8.19 1.38 7.64
CA GLY A 152 7.30 0.40 8.24
C GLY A 152 7.92 -0.99 8.42
N GLY A 153 7.09 -1.97 8.69
CA GLY A 153 7.51 -3.36 8.89
C GLY A 153 7.68 -4.10 7.57
N VAL A 154 8.92 -4.25 7.09
CA VAL A 154 9.24 -4.97 5.86
C VAL A 154 9.99 -6.27 6.12
N LYS A 155 9.65 -7.32 5.41
CA LYS A 155 10.48 -8.51 5.25
C LYS A 155 11.48 -8.24 4.12
N LYS A 156 12.69 -7.77 4.46
CA LYS A 156 13.66 -7.25 3.49
C LYS A 156 13.98 -8.19 2.34
N TYR A 157 14.01 -9.50 2.60
CA TYR A 157 14.26 -10.52 1.58
C TYR A 157 13.18 -10.60 0.48
N GLN A 158 11.99 -10.00 0.70
CA GLN A 158 10.93 -9.96 -0.32
C GLN A 158 11.11 -8.83 -1.34
N TRP A 159 12.04 -7.91 -1.08
CA TRP A 159 12.25 -6.70 -1.88
C TRP A 159 13.44 -6.80 -2.84
N VAL A 160 14.28 -7.81 -2.68
CA VAL A 160 15.40 -8.08 -3.60
C VAL A 160 14.94 -8.96 -4.76
N THR A 161 15.60 -8.82 -5.91
CA THR A 161 15.34 -9.61 -7.14
C THR A 161 13.90 -9.50 -7.69
N THR A 162 13.21 -8.42 -7.35
CA THR A 162 11.84 -8.15 -7.80
C THR A 162 11.80 -6.83 -8.56
N PRO A 163 11.09 -6.72 -9.69
CA PRO A 163 10.82 -5.44 -10.33
C PRO A 163 10.08 -4.51 -9.38
N LEU A 164 10.52 -3.27 -9.29
CA LEU A 164 9.93 -2.24 -8.46
C LEU A 164 9.42 -1.09 -9.33
N ALA A 165 8.38 -0.39 -8.85
CA ALA A 165 7.91 0.86 -9.39
C ALA A 165 8.28 2.03 -8.48
N ILE A 166 8.45 3.21 -9.06
CA ILE A 166 8.75 4.45 -8.33
C ILE A 166 7.51 5.33 -8.38
N HIS A 167 6.95 5.64 -7.21
CA HIS A 167 5.82 6.53 -7.05
C HIS A 167 6.18 7.69 -6.15
N GLY A 168 5.71 8.88 -6.46
CA GLY A 168 5.92 10.02 -5.60
C GLY A 168 5.61 11.36 -6.26
N VAL A 169 6.08 12.43 -5.64
CA VAL A 169 5.92 13.79 -6.16
C VAL A 169 7.22 14.55 -6.09
N VAL A 170 7.46 15.40 -7.07
CA VAL A 170 8.53 16.38 -7.08
C VAL A 170 7.90 17.76 -7.00
N VAL A 171 8.26 18.53 -5.97
CA VAL A 171 7.86 19.92 -5.83
C VAL A 171 8.99 20.81 -6.37
N LYS A 172 8.71 21.49 -7.46
CA LYS A 172 9.68 22.44 -8.08
C LYS A 172 9.83 23.70 -7.26
N LYS A 173 10.87 24.49 -7.54
CA LYS A 173 11.15 25.76 -6.85
C LYS A 173 10.01 26.79 -6.97
N ASP A 174 9.25 26.73 -8.04
CA ASP A 174 8.07 27.58 -8.29
C ASP A 174 6.79 27.09 -7.60
N GLY A 175 6.87 26.00 -6.83
CA GLY A 175 5.74 25.36 -6.16
C GLY A 175 4.95 24.37 -7.03
N THR A 176 5.31 24.19 -8.30
CA THR A 176 4.66 23.19 -9.17
C THR A 176 4.90 21.78 -8.65
N ILE A 177 3.85 21.00 -8.53
CA ILE A 177 3.90 19.60 -8.13
C ILE A 177 3.87 18.74 -9.41
N VAL A 178 4.84 17.85 -9.54
CA VAL A 178 4.91 16.86 -10.62
C VAL A 178 4.77 15.48 -10.00
N ASN A 179 3.75 14.75 -10.42
CA ASN A 179 3.58 13.35 -10.06
C ASN A 179 4.56 12.48 -10.84
N ILE A 180 5.17 11.54 -10.14
CA ILE A 180 6.11 10.56 -10.70
C ILE A 180 5.49 9.18 -10.52
N VAL A 181 5.33 8.49 -11.63
CA VAL A 181 4.97 7.05 -11.69
C VAL A 181 5.88 6.45 -12.76
N ILE A 182 6.74 5.52 -12.37
CA ILE A 182 7.70 4.85 -13.28
C ILE A 182 7.72 3.38 -12.90
N GLY A 183 7.56 2.49 -13.88
CA GLY A 183 7.60 1.04 -13.71
C GLY A 183 6.23 0.37 -13.68
N GLU A 184 5.15 1.12 -13.93
CA GLU A 184 3.80 0.58 -14.06
C GLU A 184 3.38 0.35 -15.52
N ASP A 185 3.99 1.03 -16.50
CA ASP A 185 3.76 0.81 -17.93
C ASP A 185 4.82 -0.17 -18.46
N ASP A 186 4.43 -1.07 -19.37
CA ASP A 186 5.33 -2.04 -20.02
C ASP A 186 6.52 -1.39 -20.76
N LYS A 187 6.42 -0.11 -21.08
CA LYS A 187 7.47 0.67 -21.73
C LYS A 187 8.40 1.38 -20.75
N ASP A 188 8.05 1.40 -19.49
CA ASP A 188 8.86 2.02 -18.47
C ASP A 188 10.15 1.23 -18.22
N PRO A 189 11.22 1.90 -17.79
CA PRO A 189 12.43 1.20 -17.36
C PRO A 189 12.13 0.35 -16.11
N VAL A 190 12.74 -0.83 -16.09
CA VAL A 190 12.67 -1.71 -14.92
C VAL A 190 13.74 -1.28 -13.92
N VAL A 191 13.34 -1.03 -12.69
CA VAL A 191 14.22 -0.76 -11.55
C VAL A 191 14.10 -1.89 -10.53
N GLY A 192 15.15 -2.11 -9.74
CA GLY A 192 15.12 -3.20 -8.75
C GLY A 192 16.34 -3.21 -7.85
N ILE A 193 16.31 -4.10 -6.88
CA ILE A 193 17.41 -4.33 -5.94
C ILE A 193 18.01 -5.68 -6.26
N SER A 194 19.32 -5.72 -6.59
CA SER A 194 20.04 -6.95 -6.81
C SER A 194 20.30 -7.69 -5.51
N ASP A 195 20.55 -8.98 -5.60
CA ASP A 195 21.03 -9.81 -4.49
C ASP A 195 22.31 -10.56 -4.90
N LEU A 196 23.01 -11.13 -3.94
CA LEU A 196 24.23 -11.88 -4.18
C LEU A 196 23.95 -13.19 -4.92
N LEU A 197 24.82 -13.51 -5.87
CA LEU A 197 24.87 -14.83 -6.47
C LEU A 197 25.21 -15.89 -5.41
N ILE A 198 24.71 -17.10 -5.59
CA ILE A 198 24.91 -18.22 -4.65
C ILE A 198 26.38 -18.43 -4.29
N HIS A 199 27.29 -18.25 -5.26
CA HIS A 199 28.74 -18.42 -5.05
C HIS A 199 29.38 -17.36 -4.15
N LEU A 200 28.71 -16.21 -3.96
CA LEU A 200 29.15 -15.07 -3.14
C LEU A 200 28.35 -14.92 -1.85
N SER A 201 27.32 -15.73 -1.65
CA SER A 201 26.34 -15.55 -0.57
C SER A 201 26.55 -16.40 0.67
N ALA A 202 27.69 -17.09 0.81
CA ALA A 202 27.92 -18.01 1.92
C ALA A 202 27.69 -17.36 3.30
N ASP A 203 28.23 -16.17 3.53
CA ASP A 203 28.09 -15.44 4.80
C ASP A 203 26.64 -14.91 4.99
N GLN A 204 25.98 -14.51 3.90
CA GLN A 204 24.59 -14.10 3.93
C GLN A 204 23.68 -15.27 4.30
N MET A 205 23.89 -16.43 3.70
CA MET A 205 23.10 -17.64 3.95
C MET A 205 23.28 -18.21 5.36
N ALA A 206 24.43 -17.95 6.01
CA ALA A 206 24.68 -18.34 7.40
C ALA A 206 23.93 -17.48 8.42
N LYS A 207 23.37 -16.33 8.00
CA LYS A 207 22.61 -15.43 8.87
C LYS A 207 21.16 -15.89 9.00
N THR A 208 20.50 -15.42 10.07
CA THR A 208 19.05 -15.60 10.17
C THR A 208 18.33 -14.83 9.05
N LEU A 209 17.15 -15.29 8.64
CA LEU A 209 16.36 -14.65 7.58
C LEU A 209 16.11 -13.14 7.83
N ALA A 210 15.96 -12.74 9.10
CA ALA A 210 15.78 -11.34 9.48
C ALA A 210 17.05 -10.48 9.28
N LYS A 211 18.22 -11.09 9.23
CA LYS A 211 19.54 -10.42 9.13
C LYS A 211 20.26 -10.72 7.82
N GLY A 212 19.71 -11.58 6.97
CA GLY A 212 20.31 -11.96 5.69
C GLY A 212 20.44 -10.78 4.73
N ILE A 213 19.44 -9.91 4.70
CA ILE A 213 19.46 -8.65 3.96
C ILE A 213 19.54 -7.49 4.94
N ASP A 214 20.53 -6.64 4.78
CA ASP A 214 20.66 -5.41 5.56
C ASP A 214 19.75 -4.33 4.99
N GLY A 215 19.05 -3.58 5.86
CA GLY A 215 18.15 -2.51 5.45
C GLY A 215 18.84 -1.36 4.71
N GLU A 216 20.06 -1.03 5.10
CA GLU A 216 20.86 0.01 4.45
C GLU A 216 21.45 -0.42 3.09
N SER A 217 21.35 -1.70 2.76
CA SER A 217 21.79 -2.27 1.48
C SER A 217 20.66 -2.38 0.44
N LEU A 218 19.44 -1.97 0.77
CA LEU A 218 18.29 -1.99 -0.14
C LEU A 218 18.35 -0.83 -1.15
N ASN A 219 19.50 -0.65 -1.83
CA ASN A 219 19.67 0.41 -2.82
C ASN A 219 19.15 -0.05 -4.18
N VAL A 220 18.39 0.83 -4.84
CA VAL A 220 17.70 0.51 -6.10
C VAL A 220 18.63 0.82 -7.27
N CYS A 221 18.87 -0.18 -8.13
CA CYS A 221 19.56 0.01 -9.40
C CYS A 221 18.61 0.71 -10.39
N VAL A 222 19.08 1.83 -10.96
CA VAL A 222 18.31 2.68 -11.87
C VAL A 222 18.99 2.92 -13.21
N GLY A 223 20.25 2.51 -13.37
CA GLY A 223 20.96 2.65 -14.63
C GLY A 223 22.26 1.86 -14.64
N SER A 224 22.60 1.34 -15.81
CA SER A 224 23.83 0.55 -16.05
C SER A 224 24.54 0.96 -17.34
N MET A 225 24.11 2.06 -17.98
CA MET A 225 24.72 2.58 -19.20
C MET A 225 25.40 3.91 -18.89
N PRO A 226 26.68 4.07 -19.24
CA PRO A 226 27.41 5.30 -19.00
C PRO A 226 26.81 6.48 -19.78
N LEU A 227 26.90 7.67 -19.21
CA LEU A 227 26.57 8.91 -19.91
C LEU A 227 27.57 9.18 -21.03
N GLU A 228 27.09 9.66 -22.17
CA GLU A 228 27.93 10.08 -23.29
C GLU A 228 28.63 11.45 -23.08
N ASP A 229 28.58 11.99 -21.87
CA ASP A 229 29.20 13.26 -21.53
C ASP A 229 30.69 13.05 -21.19
N LYS A 230 31.57 13.62 -22.02
CA LYS A 230 33.04 13.50 -21.88
C LYS A 230 33.57 14.28 -20.67
N ASP A 231 32.82 15.29 -20.22
CA ASP A 231 33.21 16.18 -19.11
C ASP A 231 32.61 15.76 -17.76
N ALA A 232 31.75 14.72 -17.76
CA ALA A 232 31.20 14.18 -16.53
C ALA A 232 32.31 13.52 -15.69
N LYS A 233 32.38 13.89 -14.43
CA LYS A 233 33.35 13.32 -13.48
C LYS A 233 33.00 11.88 -13.09
N GLN A 234 31.72 11.54 -13.15
CA GLN A 234 31.15 10.18 -12.99
C GLN A 234 30.26 9.93 -14.21
N LYS A 235 30.37 8.76 -14.80
CA LYS A 235 29.67 8.42 -16.05
C LYS A 235 28.66 7.32 -15.83
#